data_c46616cb9e29248dfa5fef35092a295d
#
_entry.id   c46616cb9e29248dfa5fef35092a295d
#
_cell.length_a   1.000
_cell.length_b   1.000
_cell.length_c   1.000
_cell.angle_alpha   90.00
_cell.angle_beta   90.00
_cell.angle_gamma   90.00
#
_symmetry.space_group_name_H-M   'P 1'
#
loop_
_entity.id
_entity.type
_entity.pdbx_description
1 polymer ?
#
loop_
_entity_poly.entity_id
_entity_poly.type
_entity_poly.pdbx_seq_one_letter_code
_entity_poly.pdbx_strand_id
1 'polypeptide(L)'
;MEPRKLYALLDEAGDAAFAVDPRGVVCYWSDAAERLLGFSRESVLSRPCEEILAGEDDHGCAVCGPDCAVLEIARKARPVAAFDLHAATASGQRKWLSVSILVARMRRGPSPLTVHLLRDIDRRKKTERLSREIVARLSELSGQQAAAHLGNGLPDQPPVSLTPREISALSLLSQGRGTRQMAA
;
A
#
# COMPACT_ATOMS: atom_id res chain seq x y z
N MET A 1 23.00 17.32 4.41
CA MET A 1 21.98 18.00 5.24
C MET A 1 22.28 17.73 6.70
N GLU A 2 21.91 18.58 7.64
CA GLU A 2 22.00 18.32 9.09
C GLU A 2 20.73 17.69 9.61
N PRO A 3 20.78 16.73 10.57
CA PRO A 3 19.59 16.05 11.06
C PRO A 3 18.49 17.00 11.57
N ARG A 4 18.88 18.05 12.32
CA ARG A 4 17.91 19.05 12.84
C ARG A 4 17.11 19.75 11.76
N LYS A 5 17.73 20.07 10.62
CA LYS A 5 17.03 20.71 9.48
C LYS A 5 16.06 19.73 8.82
N LEU A 6 16.44 18.45 8.71
CA LEU A 6 15.56 17.43 8.20
C LEU A 6 14.33 17.26 9.10
N TYR A 7 14.54 17.14 10.41
CA TYR A 7 13.46 16.93 11.37
C TYR A 7 12.47 18.12 11.39
N ALA A 8 12.97 19.35 11.35
CA ALA A 8 12.11 20.53 11.24
C ALA A 8 11.23 20.52 9.98
N LEU A 9 11.78 20.08 8.83
CA LEU A 9 10.99 19.92 7.60
C LEU A 9 9.94 18.80 7.72
N LEU A 10 10.25 17.73 8.46
CA LEU A 10 9.31 16.63 8.68
C LEU A 10 8.21 17.00 9.68
N ASP A 11 8.49 17.90 10.64
CA ASP A 11 7.48 18.44 11.55
C ASP A 11 6.47 19.34 10.82
N GLU A 12 6.88 19.98 9.72
CA GLU A 12 6.00 20.78 8.85
C GLU A 12 5.25 19.93 7.81
N ALA A 13 5.60 18.64 7.67
CA ALA A 13 4.93 17.75 6.72
C ALA A 13 3.50 17.43 7.18
N GLY A 14 2.56 17.37 6.24
CA GLY A 14 1.18 16.98 6.53
C GLY A 14 0.99 15.49 6.82
N ASP A 15 1.92 14.64 6.38
CA ASP A 15 1.93 13.20 6.63
C ASP A 15 2.70 12.88 7.92
N ALA A 16 2.34 11.79 8.58
CA ALA A 16 3.10 11.27 9.72
C ALA A 16 4.49 10.83 9.25
N ALA A 17 5.52 11.10 10.05
CA ALA A 17 6.90 10.80 9.67
C ALA A 17 7.71 10.21 10.82
N PHE A 18 8.58 9.25 10.51
CA PHE A 18 9.65 8.82 11.39
C PHE A 18 10.92 8.54 10.59
N ALA A 19 12.06 8.57 11.27
CA ALA A 19 13.34 8.25 10.65
C ALA A 19 14.08 7.19 11.46
N VAL A 20 14.78 6.32 10.72
CA VAL A 20 15.65 5.31 11.31
C VAL A 20 17.09 5.48 10.84
N ASP A 21 18.02 5.06 11.70
CA ASP A 21 19.42 4.95 11.38
C ASP A 21 19.70 3.75 10.44
N PRO A 22 20.92 3.55 9.94
CA PRO A 22 21.25 2.40 9.08
C PRO A 22 21.03 1.02 9.72
N ARG A 23 20.84 0.94 11.03
CA ARG A 23 20.56 -0.30 11.75
C ARG A 23 19.06 -0.54 11.94
N GLY A 24 18.20 0.41 11.51
CA GLY A 24 16.75 0.33 11.69
C GLY A 24 16.27 0.87 13.03
N VAL A 25 17.15 1.55 13.79
CA VAL A 25 16.80 2.13 15.08
C VAL A 25 16.15 3.49 14.88
N VAL A 26 15.00 3.72 15.51
CA VAL A 26 14.25 4.97 15.41
C VAL A 26 15.04 6.11 16.07
N CYS A 27 15.32 7.15 15.28
CA CYS A 27 16.04 8.36 15.71
C CYS A 27 15.20 9.65 15.60
N TYR A 28 14.04 9.58 14.98
CA TYR A 28 13.08 10.67 14.90
C TYR A 28 11.66 10.12 14.78
N TRP A 29 10.71 10.79 15.44
CA TRP A 29 9.29 10.46 15.46
C TRP A 29 8.49 11.75 15.51
N SER A 30 7.66 12.05 14.48
CA SER A 30 6.87 13.27 14.43
C SER A 30 5.63 13.19 15.34
N ASP A 31 5.10 14.34 15.74
CA ASP A 31 3.84 14.41 16.49
C ASP A 31 2.66 13.82 15.67
N ALA A 32 2.72 13.92 14.35
CA ALA A 32 1.73 13.29 13.47
C ALA A 32 1.82 11.75 13.53
N ALA A 33 3.02 11.17 13.63
CA ALA A 33 3.21 9.73 13.81
C ALA A 33 2.69 9.26 15.18
N GLU A 34 2.92 10.05 16.21
CA GLU A 34 2.36 9.81 17.55
C GLU A 34 0.82 9.79 17.53
N ARG A 35 0.20 10.79 16.90
CA ARG A 35 -1.27 10.82 16.75
C ARG A 35 -1.81 9.67 15.92
N LEU A 36 -1.10 9.29 14.85
CA LEU A 36 -1.54 8.25 13.92
C LEU A 36 -1.47 6.85 14.52
N LEU A 37 -0.35 6.54 15.20
CA LEU A 37 -0.05 5.20 15.71
C LEU A 37 -0.24 5.04 17.22
N GLY A 38 -0.33 6.16 17.96
CA GLY A 38 -0.57 6.17 19.40
C GLY A 38 0.67 5.89 20.26
N PHE A 39 1.83 5.62 19.67
CA PHE A 39 3.08 5.46 20.41
C PHE A 39 3.68 6.82 20.72
N SER A 40 4.03 7.10 21.99
CA SER A 40 4.72 8.33 22.33
C SER A 40 6.15 8.32 21.78
N ARG A 41 6.68 9.52 21.45
CA ARG A 41 8.05 9.69 20.97
C ARG A 41 9.06 9.04 21.91
N GLU A 42 8.91 9.22 23.21
CA GLU A 42 9.82 8.68 24.23
C GLU A 42 9.82 7.15 24.24
N SER A 43 8.67 6.53 23.95
CA SER A 43 8.53 5.07 23.97
C SER A 43 9.14 4.37 22.78
N VAL A 44 9.39 5.09 21.67
CA VAL A 44 9.88 4.52 20.41
C VAL A 44 11.31 4.88 20.06
N LEU A 45 11.80 6.04 20.53
CA LEU A 45 13.19 6.46 20.26
C LEU A 45 14.18 5.42 20.78
N SER A 46 15.22 5.19 19.99
CA SER A 46 16.29 4.21 20.26
C SER A 46 15.85 2.74 20.23
N ARG A 47 14.63 2.44 19.73
CA ARG A 47 14.15 1.08 19.53
C ARG A 47 14.17 0.69 18.04
N PRO A 48 14.29 -0.60 17.71
CA PRO A 48 14.14 -1.10 16.34
C PRO A 48 12.72 -0.81 15.81
N CYS A 49 12.61 -0.26 14.60
CA CYS A 49 11.30 0.08 14.02
C CYS A 49 10.43 -1.17 13.75
N GLU A 50 11.04 -2.32 13.53
CA GLU A 50 10.35 -3.59 13.32
C GLU A 50 9.54 -4.04 14.55
N GLU A 51 10.04 -3.80 15.75
CA GLU A 51 9.33 -4.11 17.00
C GLU A 51 8.13 -3.19 17.24
N ILE A 52 8.19 -1.96 16.72
CA ILE A 52 7.14 -0.95 16.90
C ILE A 52 6.02 -1.17 15.90
N LEU A 53 6.37 -1.27 14.62
CA LEU A 53 5.39 -1.35 13.55
C LEU A 53 4.87 -2.77 13.34
N ALA A 54 5.71 -3.79 13.53
CA ALA A 54 5.39 -5.20 13.30
C ALA A 54 4.54 -5.39 12.02
N GLY A 55 4.99 -4.75 10.93
CA GLY A 55 4.20 -4.55 9.72
C GLY A 55 4.07 -5.82 8.87
N GLU A 56 2.90 -6.00 8.29
CA GLU A 56 2.53 -7.11 7.41
C GLU A 56 2.01 -6.59 6.07
N ASP A 57 2.04 -7.43 5.04
CA ASP A 57 1.44 -7.15 3.73
C ASP A 57 -0.05 -7.53 3.67
N ASP A 58 -0.64 -7.45 2.46
CA ASP A 58 -2.05 -7.84 2.19
C ASP A 58 -2.34 -9.33 2.43
N HIS A 59 -1.30 -10.18 2.53
CA HIS A 59 -1.40 -11.62 2.75
C HIS A 59 -1.10 -12.02 4.20
N GLY A 60 -0.80 -11.03 5.07
CA GLY A 60 -0.39 -11.29 6.46
C GLY A 60 1.05 -11.75 6.60
N CYS A 61 1.86 -11.64 5.54
CA CYS A 61 3.28 -11.94 5.60
C CYS A 61 4.04 -10.76 6.24
N ALA A 62 4.97 -11.06 7.16
CA ALA A 62 5.79 -10.03 7.80
C ALA A 62 6.65 -9.29 6.79
N VAL A 63 6.49 -7.96 6.74
CA VAL A 63 7.31 -7.03 5.94
C VAL A 63 8.42 -6.43 6.80
N CYS A 64 8.11 -6.18 8.09
CA CYS A 64 9.08 -5.69 9.06
C CYS A 64 9.81 -6.85 9.73
N GLY A 65 11.13 -6.77 9.78
CA GLY A 65 11.99 -7.78 10.40
C GLY A 65 13.46 -7.39 10.35
N PRO A 66 14.35 -8.20 10.95
CA PRO A 66 15.79 -7.91 11.01
C PRO A 66 16.44 -7.79 9.62
N ASP A 67 15.93 -8.54 8.63
CA ASP A 67 16.40 -8.51 7.23
C ASP A 67 15.52 -7.57 6.36
N CYS A 68 15.21 -6.38 6.88
CA CYS A 68 14.33 -5.42 6.21
C CYS A 68 14.87 -5.00 4.84
N ALA A 69 14.16 -5.37 3.77
CA ALA A 69 14.52 -5.04 2.38
C ALA A 69 14.59 -3.53 2.13
N VAL A 70 13.76 -2.72 2.82
CA VAL A 70 13.78 -1.26 2.74
C VAL A 70 15.13 -0.71 3.18
N LEU A 71 15.64 -1.18 4.33
CA LEU A 71 16.94 -0.77 4.86
C LEU A 71 18.10 -1.21 3.97
N GLU A 72 18.03 -2.41 3.41
CA GLU A 72 19.05 -2.88 2.46
C GLU A 72 19.14 -2.00 1.21
N ILE A 73 17.99 -1.67 0.61
CA ILE A 73 17.92 -0.81 -0.56
C ILE A 73 18.39 0.61 -0.21
N ALA A 74 17.95 1.15 0.95
CA ALA A 74 18.32 2.47 1.43
C ALA A 74 19.84 2.59 1.71
N ARG A 75 20.47 1.58 2.29
CA ARG A 75 21.94 1.54 2.50
C ARG A 75 22.70 1.64 1.18
N LYS A 76 22.18 1.05 0.10
CA LYS A 76 22.70 1.13 -1.26
C LYS A 76 22.34 2.46 -1.95
N ALA A 77 21.67 3.38 -1.23
CA ALA A 77 21.18 4.67 -1.73
C ALA A 77 20.30 4.56 -3.00
N ARG A 78 19.56 3.46 -3.13
CA ARG A 78 18.60 3.24 -4.20
C ARG A 78 17.22 3.71 -3.77
N PRO A 79 16.40 4.19 -4.70
CA PRO A 79 15.01 4.54 -4.41
C PRO A 79 14.21 3.30 -4.01
N VAL A 80 13.35 3.46 -3.01
CA VAL A 80 12.38 2.44 -2.58
C VAL A 80 11.02 2.87 -3.09
N ALA A 81 10.33 1.98 -3.80
CA ALA A 81 8.96 2.23 -4.22
C ALA A 81 8.03 2.33 -3.01
N ALA A 82 7.00 3.18 -3.09
CA ALA A 82 5.97 3.23 -2.05
C ALA A 82 5.22 1.88 -1.97
N PHE A 83 4.82 1.51 -0.77
CA PHE A 83 4.11 0.26 -0.51
C PHE A 83 3.05 0.45 0.59
N ASP A 84 2.09 -0.47 0.63
CA ASP A 84 1.09 -0.51 1.69
C ASP A 84 1.57 -1.45 2.80
N LEU A 85 1.32 -1.06 4.05
CA LEU A 85 1.75 -1.77 5.24
C LEU A 85 0.61 -1.85 6.26
N HIS A 86 0.31 -3.04 6.76
CA HIS A 86 -0.63 -3.24 7.87
C HIS A 86 0.17 -3.23 9.18
N ALA A 87 0.24 -2.09 9.84
CA ALA A 87 1.10 -1.84 10.98
C ALA A 87 0.36 -1.88 12.32
N ALA A 88 1.07 -2.27 13.39
CA ALA A 88 0.57 -2.22 14.75
C ALA A 88 0.42 -0.78 15.25
N THR A 89 -0.54 -0.55 16.16
CA THR A 89 -0.72 0.69 16.92
C THR A 89 -0.56 0.43 18.41
N ALA A 90 -0.36 1.48 19.20
CA ALA A 90 -0.22 1.37 20.64
C ALA A 90 -1.47 0.80 21.34
N SER A 91 -2.65 0.89 20.71
CA SER A 91 -3.90 0.30 21.23
C SER A 91 -4.00 -1.21 20.98
N GLY A 92 -3.03 -1.84 20.33
CA GLY A 92 -3.07 -3.23 19.90
C GLY A 92 -3.90 -3.47 18.62
N GLN A 93 -4.53 -2.45 18.08
CA GLN A 93 -5.17 -2.51 16.76
C GLN A 93 -4.12 -2.42 15.65
N ARG A 94 -4.51 -2.74 14.43
CA ARG A 94 -3.66 -2.54 13.26
C ARG A 94 -4.30 -1.53 12.32
N LYS A 95 -3.46 -0.80 11.60
CA LYS A 95 -3.87 0.20 10.60
C LYS A 95 -3.19 -0.05 9.27
N TRP A 96 -3.91 0.18 8.19
CA TRP A 96 -3.34 0.23 6.86
C TRP A 96 -2.70 1.59 6.60
N LEU A 97 -1.43 1.55 6.27
CA LEU A 97 -0.61 2.71 5.96
C LEU A 97 -0.08 2.61 4.54
N SER A 98 -0.11 3.70 3.79
CA SER A 98 0.75 3.86 2.62
C SER A 98 2.07 4.44 3.08
N VAL A 99 3.17 3.78 2.75
CA VAL A 99 4.52 4.13 3.19
C VAL A 99 5.33 4.62 2.01
N SER A 100 5.85 5.84 2.10
CA SER A 100 6.83 6.40 1.15
C SER A 100 8.17 6.56 1.85
N ILE A 101 9.25 6.23 1.15
CA ILE A 101 10.60 6.22 1.71
C ILE A 101 11.45 7.33 1.10
N LEU A 102 12.11 8.12 1.97
CA LEU A 102 13.15 9.06 1.58
C LEU A 102 14.48 8.63 2.19
N VAL A 103 15.52 8.52 1.37
CA VAL A 103 16.88 8.22 1.82
C VAL A 103 17.67 9.53 1.92
N ALA A 104 17.95 9.96 3.15
CA ALA A 104 18.62 11.22 3.43
C ALA A 104 20.08 11.02 3.84
N ARG A 105 21.00 11.56 3.05
CA ARG A 105 22.43 11.53 3.38
C ARG A 105 22.79 12.66 4.32
N MET A 106 23.29 12.32 5.48
CA MET A 106 23.70 13.27 6.52
C MET A 106 25.17 13.65 6.38
N ARG A 107 25.50 14.89 6.73
CA ARG A 107 26.91 15.33 6.83
C ARG A 107 27.56 14.93 8.15
N ARG A 108 26.77 14.75 9.20
CA ARG A 108 27.20 14.36 10.55
C ARG A 108 26.19 13.37 11.12
N GLY A 109 26.66 12.43 11.95
CA GLY A 109 25.84 11.41 12.56
C GLY A 109 25.56 10.20 11.66
N PRO A 110 24.58 9.37 12.02
CA PRO A 110 24.22 8.18 11.26
C PRO A 110 23.79 8.54 9.83
N SER A 111 24.29 7.80 8.84
CA SER A 111 23.99 8.06 7.43
C SER A 111 24.07 6.77 6.61
N PRO A 112 23.16 6.53 5.66
CA PRO A 112 21.98 7.38 5.40
C PRO A 112 20.90 7.21 6.46
N LEU A 113 20.10 8.25 6.70
CA LEU A 113 18.83 8.10 7.40
C LEU A 113 17.77 7.63 6.43
N THR A 114 16.94 6.68 6.86
CA THR A 114 15.76 6.25 6.11
C THR A 114 14.53 6.88 6.74
N VAL A 115 13.92 7.82 6.02
CA VAL A 115 12.71 8.51 6.46
C VAL A 115 11.50 7.77 5.89
N HIS A 116 10.55 7.47 6.75
CA HIS A 116 9.27 6.86 6.41
C HIS A 116 8.18 7.92 6.54
N LEU A 117 7.48 8.19 5.45
CA LEU A 117 6.27 9.01 5.44
C LEU A 117 5.08 8.08 5.43
N LEU A 118 4.15 8.28 6.37
CA LEU A 118 3.03 7.39 6.63
C LEU A 118 1.71 8.12 6.38
N ARG A 119 0.85 7.53 5.58
CA ARG A 119 -0.51 8.00 5.34
C ARG A 119 -1.52 6.92 5.71
N ASP A 120 -2.52 7.26 6.51
CA ASP A 120 -3.65 6.37 6.83
C ASP A 120 -4.46 6.07 5.56
N ILE A 121 -4.62 4.80 5.24
CA ILE A 121 -5.39 4.31 4.08
C ILE A 121 -6.46 3.28 4.46
N ASP A 122 -6.82 3.18 5.73
CA ASP A 122 -7.87 2.25 6.19
C ASP A 122 -9.16 2.41 5.40
N ARG A 123 -9.59 3.66 5.17
CA ARG A 123 -10.79 3.95 4.40
C ARG A 123 -10.68 3.45 2.95
N ARG A 124 -9.53 3.67 2.31
CA ARG A 124 -9.27 3.18 0.95
C ARG A 124 -9.33 1.66 0.90
N LYS A 125 -8.60 0.97 1.78
CA LYS A 125 -8.57 -0.50 1.86
C LYS A 125 -9.95 -1.09 2.14
N LYS A 126 -10.74 -0.46 3.02
CA LYS A 126 -12.11 -0.88 3.28
C LYS A 126 -13.00 -0.77 2.04
N THR A 127 -12.90 0.33 1.30
CA THR A 127 -13.65 0.52 0.05
C THR A 127 -13.24 -0.48 -1.02
N GLU A 128 -11.94 -0.71 -1.21
CA GLU A 128 -11.42 -1.70 -2.16
C GLU A 128 -11.89 -3.12 -1.83
N ARG A 129 -11.91 -3.48 -0.53
CA ARG A 129 -12.41 -4.78 -0.08
C ARG A 129 -13.89 -4.95 -0.36
N LEU A 130 -14.71 -3.94 -0.03
CA LEU A 130 -16.16 -3.96 -0.30
C LEU A 130 -16.43 -4.07 -1.80
N SER A 131 -15.71 -3.31 -2.63
CA SER A 131 -15.86 -3.39 -4.08
C SER A 131 -15.55 -4.78 -4.62
N ARG A 132 -14.47 -5.41 -4.16
CA ARG A 132 -14.11 -6.79 -4.54
C ARG A 132 -15.19 -7.79 -4.12
N GLU A 133 -15.73 -7.65 -2.91
CA GLU A 133 -16.79 -8.53 -2.39
C GLU A 133 -18.08 -8.40 -3.21
N ILE A 134 -18.48 -7.17 -3.58
CA ILE A 134 -19.66 -6.92 -4.43
C ILE A 134 -19.47 -7.56 -5.82
N VAL A 135 -18.30 -7.36 -6.44
CA VAL A 135 -17.99 -7.95 -7.75
C VAL A 135 -18.03 -9.48 -7.69
N ALA A 136 -17.44 -10.09 -6.66
CA ALA A 136 -17.47 -11.54 -6.47
C ALA A 136 -18.92 -12.07 -6.35
N ARG A 137 -19.75 -11.42 -5.52
CA ARG A 137 -21.18 -11.81 -5.37
C ARG A 137 -21.99 -11.65 -6.65
N LEU A 138 -21.77 -10.57 -7.41
CA LEU A 138 -22.43 -10.37 -8.71
C LEU A 138 -22.00 -11.45 -9.72
N SER A 139 -20.76 -11.86 -9.72
CA SER A 139 -20.25 -12.94 -10.57
C SER A 139 -20.89 -14.29 -10.22
N GLU A 140 -21.06 -14.59 -8.92
CA GLU A 140 -21.74 -15.80 -8.46
C GLU A 140 -23.21 -15.82 -8.87
N LEU A 141 -23.93 -14.69 -8.69
CA LEU A 141 -25.34 -14.58 -9.08
C LEU A 141 -25.54 -14.71 -10.60
N SER A 142 -24.68 -14.09 -11.41
CA SER A 142 -24.73 -14.24 -12.87
C SER A 142 -24.37 -15.65 -13.32
N GLY A 143 -23.46 -16.32 -12.66
CA GLY A 143 -23.16 -17.75 -12.90
C GLY A 143 -24.33 -18.65 -12.55
N GLN A 144 -25.04 -18.41 -11.46
CA GLN A 144 -26.25 -19.17 -11.06
C GLN A 144 -27.43 -18.93 -12.01
N GLN A 145 -27.61 -17.69 -12.50
CA GLN A 145 -28.64 -17.41 -13.49
C GLN A 145 -28.34 -18.08 -14.85
N ALA A 146 -27.11 -18.11 -15.27
CA ALA A 146 -26.68 -18.85 -16.47
C ALA A 146 -26.92 -20.36 -16.32
N ALA A 147 -26.61 -20.94 -15.16
CA ALA A 147 -26.86 -22.36 -14.87
C ALA A 147 -28.36 -22.69 -14.77
N ALA A 148 -29.18 -21.79 -14.21
CA ALA A 148 -30.63 -21.99 -14.13
C ALA A 148 -31.31 -21.90 -15.52
N HIS A 149 -30.77 -21.10 -16.43
CA HIS A 149 -31.25 -21.01 -17.82
C HIS A 149 -30.85 -22.23 -18.68
N LEU A 150 -29.75 -22.90 -18.35
CA LEU A 150 -29.33 -24.13 -19.03
C LEU A 150 -30.16 -25.36 -18.65
N GLY A 151 -30.92 -25.28 -17.52
CA GLY A 151 -31.79 -26.36 -17.04
C GLY A 151 -33.20 -26.39 -17.66
N ASN A 152 -33.68 -25.29 -18.24
CA ASN A 152 -34.96 -25.22 -18.92
C ASN A 152 -34.76 -25.02 -20.42
N GLY A 153 -35.03 -26.06 -21.21
CA GLY A 153 -34.83 -26.16 -22.65
C GLY A 153 -34.82 -24.82 -23.40
N LEU A 154 -33.72 -24.54 -24.04
CA LEU A 154 -33.49 -23.39 -24.90
C LEU A 154 -34.47 -23.40 -26.07
N PRO A 155 -35.16 -22.28 -26.37
CA PRO A 155 -35.63 -22.04 -27.75
C PRO A 155 -34.39 -21.90 -28.62
N ASP A 156 -34.42 -22.55 -29.77
CA ASP A 156 -33.39 -22.61 -30.83
C ASP A 156 -33.06 -21.19 -31.33
N GLN A 157 -32.21 -20.46 -30.58
CA GLN A 157 -31.65 -19.19 -31.04
C GLN A 157 -30.20 -19.47 -31.49
N PRO A 158 -29.82 -19.07 -32.70
CA PRO A 158 -28.47 -19.27 -33.18
C PRO A 158 -27.49 -18.53 -32.24
N PRO A 159 -26.31 -19.11 -32.01
CA PRO A 159 -25.31 -18.47 -31.12
C PRO A 159 -25.00 -17.06 -31.65
N VAL A 160 -25.13 -16.07 -30.78
CA VAL A 160 -24.73 -14.69 -31.09
C VAL A 160 -23.24 -14.70 -31.33
N SER A 161 -22.84 -14.79 -32.60
CA SER A 161 -21.46 -14.70 -33.02
C SER A 161 -21.06 -13.22 -32.99
N LEU A 162 -20.19 -12.86 -32.07
CA LEU A 162 -19.56 -11.55 -32.07
C LEU A 162 -18.75 -11.35 -33.33
N THR A 163 -18.92 -10.21 -33.97
CA THR A 163 -18.11 -9.85 -35.14
C THR A 163 -16.65 -9.67 -34.77
N PRO A 164 -15.69 -9.83 -35.67
CA PRO A 164 -14.27 -9.58 -35.40
C PRO A 164 -13.98 -8.22 -34.80
N ARG A 165 -14.78 -7.19 -35.15
CA ARG A 165 -14.66 -5.83 -34.57
C ARG A 165 -15.12 -5.77 -33.10
N GLU A 166 -16.20 -6.46 -32.74
CA GLU A 166 -16.70 -6.54 -31.36
C GLU A 166 -15.71 -7.32 -30.47
N ILE A 167 -15.14 -8.41 -30.97
CA ILE A 167 -14.09 -9.15 -30.25
C ILE A 167 -12.86 -8.26 -30.02
N SER A 168 -12.44 -7.50 -31.04
CA SER A 168 -11.31 -6.57 -30.92
C SER A 168 -11.61 -5.44 -29.90
N ALA A 169 -12.83 -4.90 -29.91
CA ALA A 169 -13.24 -3.87 -28.95
C ALA A 169 -13.26 -4.41 -27.52
N LEU A 170 -13.79 -5.61 -27.29
CA LEU A 170 -13.79 -6.26 -25.97
C LEU A 170 -12.37 -6.56 -25.48
N SER A 171 -11.47 -7.00 -26.36
CA SER A 171 -10.06 -7.24 -26.04
C SER A 171 -9.33 -5.96 -25.64
N LEU A 172 -9.61 -4.83 -26.31
CA LEU A 172 -9.03 -3.52 -25.95
C LEU A 172 -9.56 -3.00 -24.62
N LEU A 173 -10.85 -3.21 -24.34
CA LEU A 173 -11.47 -2.84 -23.06
C LEU A 173 -10.91 -3.68 -21.90
N SER A 174 -10.70 -4.99 -22.11
CA SER A 174 -10.10 -5.86 -21.09
C SER A 174 -8.65 -5.49 -20.75
N GLN A 175 -7.93 -4.83 -21.67
CA GLN A 175 -6.58 -4.30 -21.48
C GLN A 175 -6.56 -2.88 -20.88
N GLY A 176 -7.72 -2.33 -20.48
CA GLY A 176 -7.83 -1.00 -19.86
C GLY A 176 -7.58 0.17 -20.82
N ARG A 177 -7.65 -0.05 -22.13
CA ARG A 177 -7.50 1.01 -23.14
C ARG A 177 -8.82 1.71 -23.37
N GLY A 178 -8.86 3.01 -23.11
CA GLY A 178 -10.06 3.83 -23.23
C GLY A 178 -10.48 4.05 -24.70
N THR A 179 -11.76 4.39 -24.89
CA THR A 179 -12.44 4.59 -26.18
C THR A 179 -11.79 5.58 -27.16
N ARG A 180 -10.89 6.46 -26.71
CA ARG A 180 -10.17 7.41 -27.57
C ARG A 180 -9.11 6.77 -28.51
N GLN A 181 -8.73 5.53 -28.29
CA GLN A 181 -7.77 4.80 -29.14
C GLN A 181 -8.43 3.87 -30.18
N MET A 182 -9.76 3.85 -30.22
CA MET A 182 -10.51 3.01 -31.17
C MET A 182 -10.84 3.72 -32.50
N ALA A 183 -10.48 4.99 -32.65
CA ALA A 183 -10.83 5.84 -33.80
C ALA A 183 -9.64 6.19 -34.72
N ALA A 184 -8.58 5.36 -34.71
CA ALA A 184 -7.45 5.51 -35.62
C ALA A 184 -7.30 4.28 -36.49
#